data_76261f1deb80f8b385f5302a56ab74d1
#
_entry.id   76261f1deb80f8b385f5302a56ab74d1
#
_cell.length_a   1.000
_cell.length_b   1.000
_cell.length_c   1.000
_cell.angle_alpha   90.00
_cell.angle_beta   90.00
_cell.angle_gamma   90.00
#
_symmetry.space_group_name_H-M   'P 1'
#
loop_
_entity.id
_entity.type
_entity.pdbx_description
1 polymer ?
#
loop_
_entity_poly.entity_id
_entity_poly.type
_entity_poly.pdbx_seq_one_letter_code
_entity_poly.pdbx_strand_id
1 'polypeptide(L)'
;MRPPFFNIIIHKDDTFPDLHGVCAGFESRQWRKDQLVDYLFEYLPEFALTYSEFEKLTGENVVAKIRQITASIYQSEKFENRGEFGELLLHAIIRETYNTLPAISKIYYKDGPNETVKGFDAVHVVVTDDTLELWLGEVKFYNNIYKAISDVIEELNLHVEVRYVRNEFVAITNKIDAQWPHADRLMTLLHPHTSLDDVFSKTCIPVLLTYDSSVLTKYDKKCDEYIQEISEEFTKIHKNFCDKLGVFPLTIHLFLFPLNTKIELMNSLESKLKIWQRL
;
A
#
# COMPACT_ATOMS: atom_id res chain seq x y z
N MET A 1 -2.37 4.08 22.70
CA MET A 1 -1.63 3.82 21.43
C MET A 1 -1.79 2.33 21.12
N ARG A 2 -2.19 2.00 19.89
CA ARG A 2 -2.33 0.61 19.43
C ARG A 2 -0.93 -0.01 19.25
N PRO A 3 -0.66 -1.24 19.71
CA PRO A 3 0.61 -1.88 19.45
C PRO A 3 0.76 -2.15 17.93
N PRO A 4 1.99 -2.05 17.38
CA PRO A 4 2.22 -2.32 15.98
C PRO A 4 1.95 -3.80 15.66
N PHE A 5 1.36 -4.04 14.49
CA PHE A 5 1.10 -5.40 14.00
C PHE A 5 2.30 -5.97 13.25
N PHE A 6 2.92 -5.13 12.40
CA PHE A 6 3.98 -5.57 11.53
C PHE A 6 5.31 -5.71 12.27
N ASN A 7 6.05 -6.78 11.93
CA ASN A 7 7.43 -6.95 12.38
C ASN A 7 8.37 -6.40 11.32
N ILE A 8 9.09 -5.34 11.64
CA ILE A 8 10.19 -4.84 10.81
C ILE A 8 11.39 -5.73 11.09
N ILE A 9 11.82 -6.48 10.09
CA ILE A 9 12.98 -7.40 10.18
C ILE A 9 14.28 -6.67 9.83
N ILE A 10 14.22 -5.86 8.78
CA ILE A 10 15.33 -5.05 8.30
C ILE A 10 14.83 -3.68 7.89
N HIS A 11 15.59 -2.66 8.23
CA HIS A 11 15.38 -1.28 7.78
C HIS A 11 16.75 -0.70 7.42
N LYS A 12 16.90 -0.23 6.20
CA LYS A 12 18.09 0.47 5.71
C LYS A 12 17.64 1.73 4.99
N ASP A 13 17.90 2.86 5.61
CA ASP A 13 17.62 4.21 5.11
C ASP A 13 18.88 4.91 4.52
N ASP A 14 20.02 4.26 4.61
CA ASP A 14 21.31 4.69 4.06
C ASP A 14 21.57 4.15 2.64
N THR A 15 20.58 3.49 2.04
CA THR A 15 20.65 2.94 0.67
C THR A 15 19.68 3.64 -0.25
N PHE A 16 19.85 3.51 -1.56
CA PHE A 16 18.87 3.96 -2.54
C PHE A 16 18.53 2.81 -3.49
N PRO A 17 17.26 2.41 -3.57
CA PRO A 17 16.12 2.76 -2.67
C PRO A 17 16.33 2.34 -1.21
N ASP A 18 15.59 2.97 -0.28
CA ASP A 18 15.53 2.48 1.10
C ASP A 18 14.91 1.09 1.15
N LEU A 19 15.35 0.26 2.09
CA LEU A 19 14.84 -1.11 2.24
C LEU A 19 14.08 -1.30 3.54
N HIS A 20 12.84 -1.75 3.43
CA HIS A 20 11.98 -2.16 4.53
C HIS A 20 11.53 -3.61 4.36
N GLY A 21 12.17 -4.54 5.07
CA GLY A 21 11.71 -5.93 5.14
C GLY A 21 10.69 -6.08 6.26
N VAL A 22 9.43 -6.28 5.90
CA VAL A 22 8.29 -6.28 6.81
C VAL A 22 7.56 -7.61 6.73
N CYS A 23 7.12 -8.18 7.86
CA CYS A 23 6.36 -9.42 7.86
C CYS A 23 5.25 -9.42 8.93
N ALA A 24 4.25 -10.30 8.75
CA ALA A 24 3.19 -10.51 9.73
C ALA A 24 3.68 -11.26 10.98
N GLY A 25 4.77 -12.01 10.89
CA GLY A 25 5.30 -12.84 11.97
C GLY A 25 4.53 -14.14 12.18
N PHE A 26 4.76 -14.76 13.33
CA PHE A 26 4.17 -16.05 13.70
C PHE A 26 3.45 -15.97 15.04
N GLU A 27 2.43 -16.81 15.19
CA GLU A 27 1.74 -17.04 16.45
C GLU A 27 1.32 -18.51 16.53
N SER A 28 1.49 -19.14 17.69
CA SER A 28 1.13 -20.56 17.90
C SER A 28 1.69 -21.50 16.84
N ARG A 29 2.94 -21.26 16.39
CA ARG A 29 3.63 -21.99 15.33
C ARG A 29 2.95 -21.92 13.97
N GLN A 30 2.28 -20.83 13.69
CA GLN A 30 1.63 -20.57 12.41
C GLN A 30 1.94 -19.16 11.95
N TRP A 31 2.04 -18.96 10.65
CA TRP A 31 2.08 -17.62 10.06
C TRP A 31 0.78 -16.89 10.39
N ARG A 32 0.87 -15.66 10.90
CA ARG A 32 -0.24 -14.84 11.39
C ARG A 32 -1.18 -14.34 10.27
N LYS A 33 -1.55 -15.23 9.37
CA LYS A 33 -2.37 -14.93 8.18
C LYS A 33 -3.75 -14.36 8.57
N ASP A 34 -4.45 -15.03 9.47
CA ASP A 34 -5.82 -14.64 9.82
C ASP A 34 -5.83 -13.35 10.64
N GLN A 35 -4.85 -13.16 11.53
CA GLN A 35 -4.65 -11.89 12.23
C GLN A 35 -4.26 -10.75 11.27
N LEU A 36 -3.47 -11.04 10.23
CA LEU A 36 -3.18 -10.06 9.18
C LEU A 36 -4.46 -9.63 8.46
N VAL A 37 -5.31 -10.59 8.09
CA VAL A 37 -6.60 -10.30 7.45
C VAL A 37 -7.48 -9.44 8.37
N ASP A 38 -7.59 -9.80 9.65
CA ASP A 38 -8.37 -9.03 10.62
C ASP A 38 -7.83 -7.60 10.73
N TYR A 39 -6.51 -7.46 10.83
CA TYR A 39 -5.84 -6.17 10.92
C TYR A 39 -6.05 -5.30 9.69
N LEU A 40 -5.95 -5.85 8.49
CA LEU A 40 -6.19 -5.12 7.25
C LEU A 40 -7.63 -4.62 7.17
N PHE A 41 -8.60 -5.44 7.58
CA PHE A 41 -10.02 -5.04 7.55
C PHE A 41 -10.35 -3.90 8.53
N GLU A 42 -9.54 -3.70 9.58
CA GLU A 42 -9.70 -2.55 10.46
C GLU A 42 -9.32 -1.21 9.78
N TYR A 43 -8.46 -1.24 8.75
CA TYR A 43 -8.15 -0.07 7.92
C TYR A 43 -9.16 0.17 6.79
N LEU A 44 -10.03 -0.80 6.51
CA LEU A 44 -10.94 -0.73 5.37
C LEU A 44 -11.83 0.53 5.33
N PRO A 45 -12.38 1.03 6.45
CA PRO A 45 -13.14 2.29 6.43
C PRO A 45 -12.29 3.50 6.02
N GLU A 46 -11.07 3.66 6.57
CA GLU A 46 -10.17 4.75 6.23
C GLU A 46 -9.68 4.65 4.78
N PHE A 47 -9.43 3.43 4.29
CA PHE A 47 -9.00 3.16 2.94
C PHE A 47 -10.08 3.44 1.88
N ALA A 48 -11.35 3.21 2.22
CA ALA A 48 -12.45 3.20 1.26
C ALA A 48 -13.33 4.47 1.28
N LEU A 49 -13.39 5.19 2.39
CA LEU A 49 -14.23 6.37 2.55
C LEU A 49 -13.46 7.66 2.25
N THR A 50 -14.16 8.69 1.80
CA THR A 50 -13.60 10.04 1.79
C THR A 50 -13.42 10.54 3.22
N TYR A 51 -12.58 11.57 3.41
CA TYR A 51 -12.38 12.18 4.73
C TYR A 51 -13.72 12.56 5.39
N SER A 52 -14.58 13.28 4.67
CA SER A 52 -15.89 13.71 5.19
C SER A 52 -16.82 12.56 5.55
N GLU A 53 -16.75 11.43 4.87
CA GLU A 53 -17.56 10.25 5.17
C GLU A 53 -17.01 9.51 6.38
N PHE A 54 -15.68 9.43 6.49
CA PHE A 54 -15.00 8.78 7.61
C PHE A 54 -15.28 9.52 8.93
N GLU A 55 -15.19 10.86 8.94
CA GLU A 55 -15.51 11.72 10.10
C GLU A 55 -16.99 11.60 10.54
N LYS A 56 -17.89 11.19 9.66
CA LYS A 56 -19.31 10.97 9.95
C LYS A 56 -19.65 9.56 10.42
N LEU A 57 -18.63 8.70 10.61
CA LEU A 57 -18.87 7.38 11.17
C LEU A 57 -19.30 7.46 12.63
N THR A 58 -20.36 6.76 12.95
CA THR A 58 -20.91 6.65 14.31
C THR A 58 -21.24 5.18 14.60
N GLY A 59 -21.46 4.83 15.86
CA GLY A 59 -21.93 3.49 16.23
C GLY A 59 -23.25 3.10 15.57
N GLU A 60 -24.08 4.06 15.14
CA GLU A 60 -25.37 3.81 14.51
C GLU A 60 -25.24 3.48 13.01
N ASN A 61 -24.23 4.03 12.31
CA ASN A 61 -24.12 3.91 10.85
C ASN A 61 -22.94 3.04 10.39
N VAL A 62 -22.00 2.72 11.26
CA VAL A 62 -20.73 2.04 10.89
C VAL A 62 -20.97 0.70 10.20
N VAL A 63 -21.92 -0.12 10.67
CA VAL A 63 -22.22 -1.42 10.06
C VAL A 63 -22.79 -1.26 8.65
N ALA A 64 -23.70 -0.31 8.45
CA ALA A 64 -24.27 -0.02 7.15
C ALA A 64 -23.19 0.49 6.15
N LYS A 65 -22.27 1.33 6.64
CA LYS A 65 -21.13 1.82 5.84
C LYS A 65 -20.16 0.71 5.48
N ILE A 66 -19.80 -0.16 6.42
CA ILE A 66 -18.95 -1.33 6.17
C ILE A 66 -19.57 -2.23 5.09
N ARG A 67 -20.87 -2.50 5.17
CA ARG A 67 -21.59 -3.28 4.16
C ARG A 67 -21.53 -2.60 2.77
N GLN A 68 -21.73 -1.29 2.71
CA GLN A 68 -21.63 -0.50 1.48
C GLN A 68 -20.23 -0.60 0.88
N ILE A 69 -19.19 -0.38 1.70
CA ILE A 69 -17.78 -0.47 1.28
C ILE A 69 -17.47 -1.85 0.71
N THR A 70 -17.78 -2.90 1.45
CA THR A 70 -17.46 -4.27 1.06
C THR A 70 -18.23 -4.71 -0.17
N ALA A 71 -19.45 -4.22 -0.39
CA ALA A 71 -20.20 -4.45 -1.62
C ALA A 71 -19.58 -3.75 -2.84
N SER A 72 -18.96 -2.57 -2.65
CA SER A 72 -18.29 -1.84 -3.75
C SER A 72 -16.94 -2.45 -4.13
N ILE A 73 -16.25 -3.07 -3.19
CA ILE A 73 -14.95 -3.70 -3.45
C ILE A 73 -15.08 -4.86 -4.44
N TYR A 74 -16.24 -5.54 -4.49
CA TYR A 74 -16.29 -6.78 -5.23
C TYR A 74 -17.62 -7.24 -5.82
N GLN A 75 -17.58 -7.55 -7.12
CA GLN A 75 -18.61 -8.36 -7.82
C GLN A 75 -18.03 -9.34 -8.86
N SER A 76 -16.73 -9.65 -8.92
CA SER A 76 -16.21 -10.57 -9.92
C SER A 76 -15.78 -11.93 -9.36
N GLU A 77 -16.00 -12.99 -10.15
CA GLU A 77 -15.63 -14.38 -9.81
C GLU A 77 -14.11 -14.65 -9.84
N LYS A 78 -13.30 -13.75 -10.43
CA LYS A 78 -11.84 -13.92 -10.56
C LYS A 78 -11.08 -13.22 -9.42
N PHE A 79 -11.12 -13.79 -8.23
CA PHE A 79 -10.51 -13.20 -7.04
C PHE A 79 -8.97 -13.28 -6.99
N GLU A 80 -8.35 -14.19 -7.76
CA GLU A 80 -6.90 -14.43 -7.70
C GLU A 80 -6.02 -13.26 -8.15
N ASN A 81 -6.57 -12.34 -8.93
CA ASN A 81 -5.85 -11.20 -9.51
C ASN A 81 -6.22 -9.85 -8.88
N ARG A 82 -6.75 -9.84 -7.66
CA ARG A 82 -7.20 -8.63 -6.98
C ARG A 82 -6.04 -7.78 -6.47
N GLY A 83 -5.78 -6.65 -7.12
CA GLY A 83 -4.81 -5.65 -6.68
C GLY A 83 -5.21 -4.96 -5.38
N GLU A 84 -6.52 -4.78 -5.15
CA GLU A 84 -7.06 -3.99 -4.04
C GLU A 84 -6.60 -4.44 -2.65
N PHE A 85 -6.39 -5.74 -2.45
CA PHE A 85 -5.83 -6.22 -1.19
C PHE A 85 -4.35 -5.87 -1.01
N GLY A 86 -3.61 -5.78 -2.11
CA GLY A 86 -2.24 -5.26 -2.10
C GLY A 86 -2.21 -3.77 -1.77
N GLU A 87 -3.13 -3.00 -2.35
CA GLU A 87 -3.29 -1.57 -2.06
C GLU A 87 -3.65 -1.33 -0.58
N LEU A 88 -4.58 -2.14 -0.02
CA LEU A 88 -4.93 -2.10 1.41
C LEU A 88 -3.75 -2.49 2.30
N LEU A 89 -2.94 -3.47 1.89
CA LEU A 89 -1.73 -3.87 2.62
C LEU A 89 -0.69 -2.73 2.62
N LEU A 90 -0.43 -2.09 1.47
CA LEU A 90 0.45 -0.93 1.42
C LEU A 90 -0.06 0.19 2.32
N HIS A 91 -1.36 0.53 2.22
CA HIS A 91 -2.00 1.53 3.07
C HIS A 91 -1.72 1.24 4.55
N ALA A 92 -2.01 0.02 5.04
CA ALA A 92 -1.80 -0.36 6.43
C ALA A 92 -0.32 -0.25 6.85
N ILE A 93 0.62 -0.69 6.00
CA ILE A 93 2.06 -0.64 6.28
C ILE A 93 2.51 0.81 6.44
N ILE A 94 2.24 1.69 5.46
CA ILE A 94 2.72 3.08 5.52
C ILE A 94 2.00 3.91 6.60
N ARG A 95 0.75 3.57 6.93
CA ARG A 95 0.04 4.13 8.09
C ARG A 95 0.72 3.77 9.40
N GLU A 96 1.11 2.50 9.58
CA GLU A 96 1.74 2.04 10.81
C GLU A 96 3.19 2.51 10.94
N THR A 97 3.96 2.49 9.85
CA THR A 97 5.41 2.74 9.90
C THR A 97 5.78 4.22 9.81
N TYR A 98 5.03 5.00 9.05
CA TYR A 98 5.32 6.43 8.78
C TYR A 98 4.22 7.38 9.21
N ASN A 99 3.13 6.87 9.79
CA ASN A 99 1.97 7.67 10.19
C ASN A 99 1.45 8.57 9.05
N THR A 100 1.52 8.08 7.81
CA THR A 100 1.02 8.81 6.64
C THR A 100 -0.48 9.06 6.74
N LEU A 101 -0.99 10.07 6.07
CA LEU A 101 -2.43 10.37 5.99
C LEU A 101 -2.92 10.11 4.57
N PRO A 102 -4.00 9.34 4.37
CA PRO A 102 -4.57 9.15 3.04
C PRO A 102 -5.16 10.47 2.54
N ALA A 103 -4.80 10.86 1.32
CA ALA A 103 -5.28 12.09 0.68
C ALA A 103 -6.52 11.85 -0.18
N ILE A 104 -6.62 10.66 -0.79
CA ILE A 104 -7.78 10.24 -1.57
C ILE A 104 -8.11 8.77 -1.30
N SER A 105 -9.39 8.40 -1.48
CA SER A 105 -9.83 7.02 -1.48
C SER A 105 -9.87 6.48 -2.91
N LYS A 106 -9.11 5.43 -3.20
CA LYS A 106 -9.09 4.81 -4.54
C LYS A 106 -10.36 3.99 -4.82
N ILE A 107 -10.95 3.38 -3.78
CA ILE A 107 -12.17 2.56 -3.94
C ILE A 107 -13.40 3.41 -4.20
N TYR A 108 -13.52 4.56 -3.56
CA TYR A 108 -14.67 5.46 -3.69
C TYR A 108 -14.93 5.94 -5.12
N TYR A 109 -13.86 6.07 -5.91
CA TYR A 109 -13.91 6.63 -7.27
C TYR A 109 -13.92 5.58 -8.37
N LYS A 110 -14.29 4.33 -8.07
CA LYS A 110 -14.64 3.36 -9.10
C LYS A 110 -16.00 3.73 -9.67
N ASP A 111 -16.04 4.13 -10.95
CA ASP A 111 -17.28 4.48 -11.65
C ASP A 111 -18.21 3.27 -11.83
N GLY A 112 -17.69 2.05 -11.59
CA GLY A 112 -18.45 0.80 -11.63
C GLY A 112 -17.74 -0.37 -10.97
N PRO A 113 -18.46 -1.45 -10.61
CA PRO A 113 -17.86 -2.68 -10.14
C PRO A 113 -16.99 -3.26 -11.27
N ASN A 114 -15.72 -3.57 -10.99
CA ASN A 114 -14.70 -4.07 -11.91
C ASN A 114 -13.98 -3.03 -12.78
N GLU A 115 -14.19 -1.73 -12.60
CA GLU A 115 -13.36 -0.74 -13.25
C GLU A 115 -11.99 -0.61 -12.54
N THR A 116 -10.93 -0.61 -13.35
CA THR A 116 -9.58 -0.34 -12.87
C THR A 116 -9.39 1.17 -12.83
N VAL A 117 -9.27 1.74 -11.64
CA VAL A 117 -8.82 3.13 -11.50
C VAL A 117 -7.35 3.16 -11.93
N LYS A 118 -7.06 3.77 -13.07
CA LYS A 118 -5.68 4.00 -13.51
C LYS A 118 -5.02 5.01 -12.56
N GLY A 119 -3.71 4.92 -12.41
CA GLY A 119 -2.91 5.80 -11.59
C GLY A 119 -2.26 5.11 -10.40
N PHE A 120 -1.66 5.88 -9.51
CA PHE A 120 -0.98 5.37 -8.32
C PHE A 120 -1.91 4.55 -7.42
N ASP A 121 -1.38 3.47 -6.85
CA ASP A 121 -2.11 2.54 -5.98
C ASP A 121 -2.45 3.12 -4.61
N ALA A 122 -1.69 4.10 -4.15
CA ALA A 122 -1.98 4.88 -2.96
C ALA A 122 -1.58 6.34 -3.17
N VAL A 123 -2.35 7.27 -2.60
CA VAL A 123 -2.00 8.70 -2.54
C VAL A 123 -2.12 9.12 -1.08
N HIS A 124 -0.99 9.25 -0.44
CA HIS A 124 -0.87 9.66 0.96
C HIS A 124 -0.02 10.91 1.10
N VAL A 125 -0.01 11.48 2.28
CA VAL A 125 0.93 12.54 2.65
C VAL A 125 1.52 12.26 4.03
N VAL A 126 2.75 12.74 4.24
CA VAL A 126 3.32 12.97 5.57
C VAL A 126 3.32 14.47 5.81
N VAL A 127 2.74 14.88 6.91
CA VAL A 127 2.57 16.30 7.23
C VAL A 127 3.32 16.61 8.52
N THR A 128 4.16 17.64 8.44
CA THR A 128 4.74 18.34 9.60
C THR A 128 4.23 19.78 9.63
N ASP A 129 4.57 20.54 10.66
CA ASP A 129 4.15 21.95 10.77
C ASP A 129 4.54 22.74 9.51
N ASP A 130 5.76 22.52 9.02
CA ASP A 130 6.37 23.28 7.92
C ASP A 130 6.26 22.59 6.55
N THR A 131 6.19 21.26 6.49
CA THR A 131 6.30 20.51 5.26
C THR A 131 5.08 19.60 4.99
N LEU A 132 4.83 19.36 3.71
CA LEU A 132 3.94 18.29 3.23
C LEU A 132 4.72 17.49 2.20
N GLU A 133 4.92 16.22 2.48
CA GLU A 133 5.53 15.26 1.56
C GLU A 133 4.44 14.38 0.94
N LEU A 134 4.46 14.27 -0.38
CA LEU A 134 3.51 13.46 -1.14
C LEU A 134 4.06 12.03 -1.31
N TRP A 135 3.23 11.04 -0.99
CA TRP A 135 3.52 9.62 -1.06
C TRP A 135 2.65 8.97 -2.13
N LEU A 136 3.25 8.64 -3.29
CA LEU A 136 2.57 8.03 -4.44
C LEU A 136 2.91 6.55 -4.50
N GLY A 137 2.03 5.71 -3.96
CA GLY A 137 2.29 4.30 -3.75
C GLY A 137 2.12 3.44 -5.00
N GLU A 138 2.94 2.39 -5.11
CA GLU A 138 2.88 1.39 -6.15
C GLU A 138 2.96 -0.02 -5.56
N VAL A 139 2.12 -0.95 -6.02
CA VAL A 139 2.00 -2.28 -5.44
C VAL A 139 2.07 -3.38 -6.50
N LYS A 140 2.88 -4.40 -6.23
CA LYS A 140 2.81 -5.68 -6.95
C LYS A 140 2.47 -6.80 -5.96
N PHE A 141 1.18 -7.12 -5.88
CA PHE A 141 0.67 -8.20 -5.03
C PHE A 141 0.79 -9.54 -5.76
N TYR A 142 2.02 -10.05 -5.84
CA TYR A 142 2.40 -11.22 -6.62
C TYR A 142 2.90 -12.35 -5.72
N ASN A 143 2.98 -13.56 -6.28
CA ASN A 143 3.68 -14.71 -5.68
C ASN A 143 5.13 -14.83 -6.18
N ASN A 144 5.47 -14.21 -7.31
CA ASN A 144 6.81 -14.25 -7.91
C ASN A 144 7.48 -12.90 -7.82
N ILE A 145 8.55 -12.81 -7.02
CA ILE A 145 9.27 -11.56 -6.78
C ILE A 145 9.95 -10.99 -8.03
N TYR A 146 10.50 -11.84 -8.89
CA TYR A 146 11.22 -11.37 -10.07
C TYR A 146 10.28 -10.77 -11.11
N LYS A 147 9.05 -11.33 -11.21
CA LYS A 147 7.99 -10.75 -12.03
C LYS A 147 7.52 -9.43 -11.43
N ALA A 148 7.29 -9.39 -10.12
CA ALA A 148 6.90 -8.16 -9.41
C ALA A 148 7.91 -7.02 -9.64
N ILE A 149 9.21 -7.31 -9.53
CA ILE A 149 10.27 -6.33 -9.80
C ILE A 149 10.24 -5.85 -11.26
N SER A 150 10.10 -6.75 -12.22
CA SER A 150 10.08 -6.34 -13.63
C SER A 150 8.89 -5.44 -13.95
N ASP A 151 7.71 -5.84 -13.50
CA ASP A 151 6.48 -5.10 -13.80
C ASP A 151 6.46 -3.73 -13.08
N VAL A 152 6.91 -3.65 -11.81
CA VAL A 152 6.94 -2.37 -11.10
C VAL A 152 7.97 -1.40 -11.68
N ILE A 153 9.13 -1.87 -12.12
CA ILE A 153 10.14 -0.99 -12.74
C ILE A 153 9.64 -0.39 -14.06
N GLU A 154 8.90 -1.18 -14.85
CA GLU A 154 8.26 -0.67 -16.07
C GLU A 154 7.26 0.46 -15.72
N GLU A 155 6.43 0.28 -14.71
CA GLU A 155 5.47 1.30 -14.27
C GLU A 155 6.15 2.52 -13.64
N LEU A 156 7.18 2.33 -12.80
CA LEU A 156 7.94 3.44 -12.23
C LEU A 156 8.55 4.35 -13.31
N ASN A 157 9.05 3.79 -14.41
CA ASN A 157 9.58 4.57 -15.52
C ASN A 157 8.49 5.40 -16.22
N LEU A 158 7.25 4.90 -16.30
CA LEU A 158 6.11 5.67 -16.81
C LEU A 158 5.71 6.78 -15.83
N HIS A 159 5.78 6.52 -14.53
CA HIS A 159 5.37 7.44 -13.46
C HIS A 159 6.27 8.69 -13.33
N VAL A 160 7.44 8.73 -13.98
CA VAL A 160 8.28 9.94 -14.03
C VAL A 160 8.17 10.69 -15.34
N GLU A 161 7.39 10.19 -16.31
CA GLU A 161 7.13 10.92 -17.54
C GLU A 161 6.27 12.16 -17.28
N VAL A 162 6.75 13.33 -17.68
CA VAL A 162 6.11 14.63 -17.43
C VAL A 162 4.61 14.65 -17.74
N ARG A 163 4.23 14.10 -18.90
CA ARG A 163 2.82 14.08 -19.33
C ARG A 163 1.98 13.17 -18.46
N TYR A 164 2.50 12.01 -18.09
CA TYR A 164 1.82 11.06 -17.22
C TYR A 164 1.57 11.67 -15.85
N VAL A 165 2.63 12.17 -15.22
CA VAL A 165 2.58 12.78 -13.87
C VAL A 165 1.59 13.94 -13.82
N ARG A 166 1.59 14.85 -14.82
CA ARG A 166 0.64 15.96 -14.86
C ARG A 166 -0.81 15.51 -14.96
N ASN A 167 -1.10 14.46 -15.74
CA ASN A 167 -2.44 13.89 -15.82
C ASN A 167 -2.88 13.27 -14.49
N GLU A 168 -1.97 12.58 -13.81
CA GLU A 168 -2.24 12.00 -12.49
C GLU A 168 -2.52 13.09 -11.44
N PHE A 169 -1.77 14.20 -11.46
CA PHE A 169 -2.04 15.32 -10.55
C PHE A 169 -3.42 15.92 -10.76
N VAL A 170 -3.89 16.05 -12.00
CA VAL A 170 -5.25 16.46 -12.30
C VAL A 170 -6.26 15.43 -11.75
N ALA A 171 -6.01 14.15 -11.94
CA ALA A 171 -6.89 13.11 -11.42
C ALA A 171 -6.93 13.09 -9.88
N ILE A 172 -5.80 13.30 -9.21
CA ILE A 172 -5.70 13.40 -7.75
C ILE A 172 -6.46 14.63 -7.26
N THR A 173 -6.19 15.82 -7.80
CA THR A 173 -6.81 17.08 -7.35
C THR A 173 -8.33 17.07 -7.48
N ASN A 174 -8.87 16.42 -8.51
CA ASN A 174 -10.31 16.24 -8.67
C ASN A 174 -10.96 15.32 -7.63
N LYS A 175 -10.17 14.56 -6.88
CA LYS A 175 -10.62 13.57 -5.91
C LYS A 175 -10.37 13.96 -4.45
N ILE A 176 -9.64 15.03 -4.21
CA ILE A 176 -9.38 15.53 -2.86
C ILE A 176 -10.69 16.01 -2.23
N ASP A 177 -11.00 15.49 -1.03
CA ASP A 177 -12.12 15.99 -0.25
C ASP A 177 -11.82 17.41 0.26
N ALA A 178 -12.66 18.38 -0.12
CA ALA A 178 -12.46 19.78 0.26
C ALA A 178 -12.52 20.05 1.77
N GLN A 179 -13.08 19.13 2.56
CA GLN A 179 -13.12 19.22 4.03
C GLN A 179 -11.87 18.61 4.69
N TRP A 180 -11.00 17.94 3.90
CA TRP A 180 -9.78 17.38 4.44
C TRP A 180 -8.82 18.50 4.86
N PRO A 181 -8.25 18.48 6.09
CA PRO A 181 -7.48 19.62 6.63
C PRO A 181 -6.25 20.02 5.82
N HIS A 182 -5.74 19.15 4.99
CA HIS A 182 -4.55 19.40 4.17
C HIS A 182 -4.85 19.59 2.67
N ALA A 183 -6.14 19.70 2.31
CA ALA A 183 -6.59 19.81 0.92
C ALA A 183 -5.91 20.98 0.18
N ASP A 184 -5.95 22.18 0.76
CA ASP A 184 -5.37 23.39 0.13
C ASP A 184 -3.85 23.28 -0.07
N ARG A 185 -3.13 22.68 0.91
CA ARG A 185 -1.68 22.49 0.81
C ARG A 185 -1.33 21.51 -0.32
N LEU A 186 -2.07 20.41 -0.41
CA LEU A 186 -1.84 19.42 -1.47
C LEU A 186 -2.26 19.97 -2.84
N MET A 187 -3.39 20.65 -2.96
CA MET A 187 -3.82 21.30 -4.20
C MET A 187 -2.81 22.34 -4.68
N THR A 188 -2.22 23.11 -3.77
CA THR A 188 -1.15 24.07 -4.10
C THR A 188 0.09 23.37 -4.61
N LEU A 189 0.52 22.28 -3.98
CA LEU A 189 1.68 21.48 -4.42
C LEU A 189 1.45 20.91 -5.84
N LEU A 190 0.26 20.38 -6.11
CA LEU A 190 -0.08 19.74 -7.39
C LEU A 190 -0.59 20.72 -8.47
N HIS A 191 -0.62 22.02 -8.18
CA HIS A 191 -1.11 23.01 -9.10
C HIS A 191 -0.32 23.02 -10.43
N PRO A 192 -0.96 23.17 -11.60
CA PRO A 192 -0.26 23.15 -12.90
C PRO A 192 0.89 24.15 -13.03
N HIS A 193 0.88 25.26 -12.29
CA HIS A 193 1.94 26.27 -12.28
C HIS A 193 3.09 25.95 -11.31
N THR A 194 2.95 24.98 -10.42
CA THR A 194 4.06 24.51 -9.58
C THR A 194 5.03 23.71 -10.46
N SER A 195 6.33 24.00 -10.35
CA SER A 195 7.34 23.28 -11.14
C SER A 195 7.36 21.80 -10.76
N LEU A 196 7.66 20.91 -11.69
CA LEU A 196 7.81 19.49 -11.35
C LEU A 196 9.02 19.23 -10.45
N ASP A 197 10.06 20.05 -10.54
CA ASP A 197 11.22 19.96 -9.66
C ASP A 197 10.81 20.21 -8.19
N ASP A 198 9.95 21.21 -7.96
CA ASP A 198 9.41 21.51 -6.63
C ASP A 198 8.50 20.39 -6.12
N VAL A 199 7.69 19.78 -7.00
CA VAL A 199 6.84 18.65 -6.62
C VAL A 199 7.71 17.44 -6.32
N PHE A 200 8.65 17.09 -7.20
CA PHE A 200 9.50 15.90 -7.04
C PHE A 200 10.39 15.97 -5.80
N SER A 201 10.87 17.18 -5.43
CA SER A 201 11.63 17.37 -4.19
C SER A 201 10.85 17.06 -2.92
N LYS A 202 9.51 16.97 -3.03
CA LYS A 202 8.56 16.69 -1.92
C LYS A 202 7.75 15.43 -2.16
N THR A 203 8.20 14.57 -3.05
CA THR A 203 7.48 13.35 -3.42
C THR A 203 8.38 12.14 -3.24
N CYS A 204 7.84 11.09 -2.65
CA CYS A 204 8.44 9.78 -2.64
C CYS A 204 7.47 8.71 -3.14
N ILE A 205 8.00 7.56 -3.52
CA ILE A 205 7.22 6.42 -3.99
C ILE A 205 7.42 5.23 -3.04
N PRO A 206 6.47 4.94 -2.13
CA PRO A 206 6.46 3.67 -1.43
C PRO A 206 6.09 2.56 -2.42
N VAL A 207 6.99 1.60 -2.60
CA VAL A 207 6.80 0.43 -3.47
C VAL A 207 6.62 -0.79 -2.60
N LEU A 208 5.48 -1.47 -2.71
CA LEU A 208 5.23 -2.73 -2.01
C LEU A 208 5.33 -3.91 -2.98
N LEU A 209 6.25 -4.81 -2.72
CA LEU A 209 6.36 -6.07 -3.43
C LEU A 209 6.05 -7.24 -2.48
N THR A 210 5.04 -8.05 -2.84
CA THR A 210 4.80 -9.32 -2.16
C THR A 210 5.33 -10.49 -2.97
N TYR A 211 5.60 -11.60 -2.31
CA TYR A 211 6.04 -12.83 -2.96
C TYR A 211 5.89 -14.03 -2.02
N ASP A 212 5.77 -15.22 -2.59
CA ASP A 212 5.81 -16.46 -1.82
C ASP A 212 7.27 -16.74 -1.41
N SER A 213 7.53 -16.78 -0.09
CA SER A 213 8.87 -16.96 0.47
C SER A 213 9.10 -18.39 0.92
N SER A 214 10.14 -19.03 0.39
CA SER A 214 10.55 -20.35 0.86
C SER A 214 11.13 -20.31 2.28
N VAL A 215 11.68 -19.19 2.70
CA VAL A 215 12.15 -18.99 4.08
C VAL A 215 10.95 -18.98 5.02
N LEU A 216 9.89 -18.21 4.69
CA LEU A 216 8.71 -18.15 5.53
C LEU A 216 8.02 -19.52 5.70
N THR A 217 8.00 -20.35 4.64
CA THR A 217 7.43 -21.71 4.70
C THR A 217 8.27 -22.71 5.49
N LYS A 218 9.56 -22.44 5.64
CA LYS A 218 10.50 -23.31 6.38
C LYS A 218 10.37 -23.19 7.90
N TYR A 219 9.94 -22.02 8.38
CA TYR A 219 9.88 -21.70 9.80
C TYR A 219 8.44 -21.57 10.31
N ASP A 220 8.25 -21.88 11.60
CA ASP A 220 6.96 -21.75 12.30
C ASP A 220 7.01 -20.74 13.47
N LYS A 221 8.18 -20.12 13.68
CA LYS A 221 8.43 -19.14 14.75
C LYS A 221 9.56 -18.19 14.38
N LYS A 222 9.61 -17.06 15.07
CA LYS A 222 10.75 -16.15 15.02
C LYS A 222 11.90 -16.71 15.85
N CYS A 223 13.01 -17.06 15.19
CA CYS A 223 14.27 -17.49 15.79
C CYS A 223 15.44 -16.82 15.06
N ASP A 224 16.65 -16.93 15.55
CA ASP A 224 17.82 -16.25 14.98
C ASP A 224 18.11 -16.75 13.56
N GLU A 225 17.95 -18.04 13.30
CA GLU A 225 18.14 -18.63 11.97
C GLU A 225 17.11 -18.08 10.97
N TYR A 226 15.83 -17.94 11.38
CA TYR A 226 14.80 -17.32 10.56
C TYR A 226 15.17 -15.87 10.23
N ILE A 227 15.55 -15.08 11.24
CA ILE A 227 15.91 -13.67 11.05
C ILE A 227 17.10 -13.54 10.10
N GLN A 228 18.10 -14.39 10.23
CA GLN A 228 19.24 -14.37 9.32
C GLN A 228 18.81 -14.71 7.89
N GLU A 229 18.15 -15.84 7.66
CA GLU A 229 17.78 -16.29 6.32
C GLU A 229 16.84 -15.30 5.61
N ILE A 230 15.84 -14.75 6.32
CA ILE A 230 14.91 -13.79 5.74
C ILE A 230 15.58 -12.43 5.44
N SER A 231 16.54 -12.03 6.26
CA SER A 231 17.33 -10.80 6.02
C SER A 231 18.25 -10.94 4.81
N GLU A 232 18.84 -12.13 4.61
CA GLU A 232 19.63 -12.44 3.41
C GLU A 232 18.74 -12.45 2.16
N GLU A 233 17.52 -13.02 2.24
CA GLU A 233 16.52 -13.00 1.16
C GLU A 233 16.14 -11.56 0.78
N PHE A 234 15.80 -10.71 1.75
CA PHE A 234 15.49 -9.28 1.52
C PHE A 234 16.66 -8.55 0.88
N THR A 235 17.87 -8.75 1.36
CA THR A 235 19.07 -8.09 0.81
C THR A 235 19.33 -8.49 -0.64
N LYS A 236 19.11 -9.76 -0.98
CA LYS A 236 19.26 -10.27 -2.35
C LYS A 236 18.19 -9.68 -3.30
N ILE A 237 16.95 -9.60 -2.82
CA ILE A 237 15.84 -9.02 -3.58
C ILE A 237 16.08 -7.52 -3.81
N HIS A 238 16.45 -6.80 -2.77
CA HIS A 238 16.78 -5.38 -2.84
C HIS A 238 17.88 -5.11 -3.87
N LYS A 239 18.98 -5.89 -3.81
CA LYS A 239 20.05 -5.77 -4.81
C LYS A 239 19.54 -5.95 -6.24
N ASN A 240 18.71 -6.97 -6.48
CA ASN A 240 18.11 -7.22 -7.81
C ASN A 240 17.22 -6.06 -8.27
N PHE A 241 16.47 -5.46 -7.34
CA PHE A 241 15.67 -4.27 -7.62
C PHE A 241 16.56 -3.08 -8.00
N CYS A 242 17.58 -2.78 -7.20
CA CYS A 242 18.52 -1.69 -7.47
C CYS A 242 19.23 -1.86 -8.84
N ASP A 243 19.72 -3.07 -9.13
CA ASP A 243 20.42 -3.38 -10.37
C ASP A 243 19.53 -3.12 -11.62
N LYS A 244 18.21 -3.31 -11.48
CA LYS A 244 17.24 -3.08 -12.56
C LYS A 244 16.72 -1.65 -12.64
N LEU A 245 16.56 -0.98 -11.49
CA LEU A 245 16.03 0.39 -11.43
C LEU A 245 17.00 1.40 -12.05
N GLY A 246 18.29 1.27 -11.75
CA GLY A 246 19.30 2.25 -12.18
C GLY A 246 19.12 3.60 -11.47
N VAL A 247 19.35 4.70 -12.23
CA VAL A 247 19.18 6.07 -11.72
C VAL A 247 17.72 6.47 -11.82
N PHE A 248 17.14 6.91 -10.72
CA PHE A 248 15.74 7.30 -10.63
C PHE A 248 15.60 8.66 -9.92
N PRO A 249 14.71 9.57 -10.38
CA PRO A 249 14.69 10.97 -9.91
C PRO A 249 13.94 11.19 -8.59
N LEU A 250 13.19 10.20 -8.11
CA LEU A 250 12.39 10.31 -6.89
C LEU A 250 12.91 9.37 -5.81
N THR A 251 12.70 9.73 -4.55
CA THR A 251 12.94 8.83 -3.42
C THR A 251 12.02 7.62 -3.49
N ILE A 252 12.55 6.42 -3.28
CA ILE A 252 11.79 5.18 -3.24
C ILE A 252 11.99 4.51 -1.89
N HIS A 253 10.88 4.20 -1.21
CA HIS A 253 10.83 3.33 -0.04
C HIS A 253 10.38 1.94 -0.48
N LEU A 254 11.30 0.99 -0.59
CA LEU A 254 11.00 -0.37 -1.02
C LEU A 254 10.57 -1.24 0.17
N PHE A 255 9.29 -1.59 0.20
CA PHE A 255 8.72 -2.53 1.16
C PHE A 255 8.67 -3.93 0.55
N LEU A 256 9.34 -4.89 1.19
CA LEU A 256 9.28 -6.30 0.85
C LEU A 256 8.43 -7.03 1.88
N PHE A 257 7.36 -7.69 1.42
CA PHE A 257 6.44 -8.41 2.29
C PHE A 257 6.32 -9.88 1.86
N PRO A 258 7.02 -10.81 2.54
CA PRO A 258 6.98 -12.23 2.23
C PRO A 258 5.63 -12.82 2.67
N LEU A 259 5.09 -13.70 1.84
CA LEU A 259 3.89 -14.50 2.09
C LEU A 259 4.30 -15.96 2.30
N ASN A 260 3.56 -16.69 3.12
CA ASN A 260 3.68 -18.16 3.14
C ASN A 260 3.24 -18.70 1.76
N THR A 261 2.02 -18.38 1.36
CA THR A 261 1.58 -18.43 -0.03
C THR A 261 0.54 -17.33 -0.30
N LYS A 262 0.59 -16.73 -1.49
CA LYS A 262 -0.39 -15.73 -1.92
C LYS A 262 -1.81 -16.32 -1.89
N ILE A 263 -1.96 -17.55 -2.35
CA ILE A 263 -3.29 -18.19 -2.46
C ILE A 263 -3.97 -18.37 -1.10
N GLU A 264 -3.22 -18.74 -0.06
CA GLU A 264 -3.77 -18.86 1.30
C GLU A 264 -4.25 -17.52 1.83
N LEU A 265 -3.45 -16.46 1.66
CA LEU A 265 -3.85 -15.12 2.08
C LEU A 265 -5.09 -14.64 1.32
N MET A 266 -5.13 -14.84 0.00
CA MET A 266 -6.26 -14.47 -0.83
C MET A 266 -7.55 -15.19 -0.41
N ASN A 267 -7.48 -16.48 -0.11
CA ASN A 267 -8.63 -17.25 0.37
C ASN A 267 -9.16 -16.72 1.72
N SER A 268 -8.27 -16.34 2.64
CA SER A 268 -8.68 -15.76 3.93
C SER A 268 -9.29 -14.37 3.77
N LEU A 269 -8.71 -13.51 2.93
CA LEU A 269 -9.22 -12.17 2.60
C LEU A 269 -10.63 -12.27 1.96
N GLU A 270 -10.79 -13.16 1.00
CA GLU A 270 -12.07 -13.42 0.32
C GLU A 270 -13.14 -13.93 1.29
N SER A 271 -12.77 -14.87 2.16
CA SER A 271 -13.68 -15.41 3.16
C SER A 271 -14.15 -14.32 4.13
N LYS A 272 -13.24 -13.48 4.59
CA LYS A 272 -13.55 -12.34 5.46
C LYS A 272 -14.45 -11.32 4.74
N LEU A 273 -14.13 -10.98 3.49
CA LEU A 273 -14.93 -10.06 2.69
C LEU A 273 -16.37 -10.55 2.54
N LYS A 274 -16.58 -11.84 2.22
CA LYS A 274 -17.92 -12.43 2.11
C LYS A 274 -18.72 -12.38 3.41
N ILE A 275 -18.05 -12.52 4.56
CA ILE A 275 -18.69 -12.37 5.87
C ILE A 275 -19.15 -10.92 6.05
N TRP A 276 -18.29 -9.94 5.75
CA TRP A 276 -18.59 -8.53 5.94
C TRP A 276 -19.63 -7.98 4.96
N GLN A 277 -19.74 -8.57 3.77
CA GLN A 277 -20.80 -8.24 2.80
C GLN A 277 -22.20 -8.69 3.27
N ARG A 278 -22.27 -9.60 4.26
CA ARG A 278 -23.53 -10.13 4.81
C ARG A 278 -23.92 -9.48 6.15
N LEU A 279 -23.07 -8.62 6.71
CA LEU A 279 -23.40 -7.84 7.89
C LEU A 279 -24.58 -6.90 7.60
#